data_196dfe6aa207dec65a70c10c92fa62f0
#
_entry.id   196dfe6aa207dec65a70c10c92fa62f0
#
_cell.length_a   1.000
_cell.length_b   1.000
_cell.length_c   1.000
_cell.angle_alpha   90.00
_cell.angle_beta   90.00
_cell.angle_gamma   90.00
#
_symmetry.space_group_name_H-M   'P 1'
#
loop_
_entity.id
_entity.type
_entity.pdbx_description
1 polymer ?
#
loop_
_entity_poly.entity_id
_entity_poly.type
_entity_poly.pdbx_seq_one_letter_code
_entity_poly.pdbx_strand_id
1 'polypeptide(L)'
;MTNLINESFTLPCGQILKNRVCKAAMTERIAKGDNLANQGHINLYDMWADGDIGILLTGNVQVDRRNLEGPANVVIDKNNYKNQLGTLKEWSAAGTKNNTQLWMQISHAGRQTPGEINSSPMAPSNIRLNIPGKNYGTPVPMTEEDILDVIEKFVFTAKIARETGFTGVQFHSAHGYLLSEFLSPDINNRNDAWGGDIESRACLLYTSDAADDW
;
A
#
# COMPACT_ATOMS: atom_id res chain seq x y z
N MET A 1 -1.02 13.13 36.38
CA MET A 1 -0.29 12.94 35.10
C MET A 1 -1.36 12.81 34.02
N THR A 2 -1.40 13.74 33.09
CA THR A 2 -2.29 13.66 31.93
C THR A 2 -1.90 12.42 31.12
N ASN A 3 -2.88 11.59 30.78
CA ASN A 3 -2.64 10.40 29.97
C ASN A 3 -2.61 10.82 28.49
N LEU A 4 -1.44 11.28 28.00
CA LEU A 4 -1.23 11.80 26.66
C LEU A 4 -1.72 10.86 25.54
N ILE A 5 -1.79 9.56 25.79
CA ILE A 5 -2.26 8.56 24.82
C ILE A 5 -3.72 8.79 24.43
N ASN A 6 -4.54 9.19 25.40
CA ASN A 6 -5.99 9.40 25.20
C ASN A 6 -6.34 10.83 24.74
N GLU A 7 -5.34 11.71 24.60
CA GLU A 7 -5.56 13.05 24.07
C GLU A 7 -5.69 13.02 22.55
N SER A 8 -6.63 13.82 22.02
CA SER A 8 -6.75 14.00 20.58
C SER A 8 -5.48 14.62 19.99
N PHE A 9 -5.24 14.33 18.73
CA PHE A 9 -4.10 14.84 17.97
C PHE A 9 -4.54 15.35 16.61
N THR A 10 -4.19 16.58 16.27
CA THR A 10 -4.48 17.15 14.96
C THR A 10 -3.29 16.93 14.02
N LEU A 11 -3.56 16.28 12.89
CA LEU A 11 -2.57 16.09 11.84
C LEU A 11 -2.29 17.41 11.09
N PRO A 12 -1.16 17.55 10.40
CA PRO A 12 -0.85 18.75 9.61
C PRO A 12 -1.91 19.12 8.57
N CYS A 13 -2.60 18.12 8.00
CA CYS A 13 -3.73 18.30 7.07
C CYS A 13 -5.03 18.79 7.75
N GLY A 14 -5.05 18.99 9.06
CA GLY A 14 -6.21 19.42 9.84
C GLY A 14 -7.11 18.28 10.32
N GLN A 15 -6.86 17.03 9.93
CA GLN A 15 -7.63 15.88 10.38
C GLN A 15 -7.35 15.59 11.86
N ILE A 16 -8.39 15.27 12.63
CA ILE A 16 -8.29 15.03 14.08
C ILE A 16 -8.34 13.53 14.35
N LEU A 17 -7.31 13.01 15.01
CA LEU A 17 -7.32 11.69 15.63
C LEU A 17 -7.92 11.81 17.03
N LYS A 18 -8.87 10.94 17.39
CA LYS A 18 -9.51 10.96 18.70
C LYS A 18 -8.55 10.64 19.86
N ASN A 19 -7.48 9.91 19.58
CA ASN A 19 -6.38 9.58 20.51
C ASN A 19 -5.10 9.27 19.73
N ARG A 20 -4.01 8.94 20.43
CA ARG A 20 -2.67 8.70 19.84
C ARG A 20 -2.36 7.20 19.65
N VAL A 21 -3.38 6.35 19.61
CA VAL A 21 -3.21 4.91 19.39
C VAL A 21 -3.35 4.62 17.89
N CYS A 22 -2.33 4.02 17.31
CA CYS A 22 -2.31 3.58 15.92
C CYS A 22 -2.17 2.07 15.83
N LYS A 23 -3.10 1.40 15.14
CA LYS A 23 -2.88 0.02 14.69
C LYS A 23 -2.05 0.05 13.41
N ALA A 24 -0.81 -0.41 13.49
CA ALA A 24 0.09 -0.48 12.34
C ALA A 24 -0.45 -1.41 11.24
N ALA A 25 0.02 -1.21 10.01
CA ALA A 25 -0.29 -2.07 8.89
C ALA A 25 0.18 -3.51 9.14
N MET A 26 -0.70 -4.47 8.90
CA MET A 26 -0.44 -5.92 8.96
C MET A 26 -1.24 -6.56 7.83
N THR A 27 -0.57 -7.25 6.92
CA THR A 27 -1.24 -7.89 5.78
C THR A 27 -2.13 -9.04 6.26
N GLU A 28 -3.42 -8.94 6.01
CA GLU A 28 -4.45 -9.87 6.49
C GLU A 28 -4.39 -11.21 5.75
N ARG A 29 -4.07 -11.20 4.46
CA ARG A 29 -4.05 -12.39 3.58
C ARG A 29 -5.34 -13.19 3.58
N ILE A 30 -6.47 -12.50 3.55
CA ILE A 30 -7.82 -13.10 3.54
C ILE A 30 -8.65 -12.73 2.31
N ALA A 31 -8.05 -12.08 1.30
CA ALA A 31 -8.71 -11.85 0.02
C ALA A 31 -9.07 -13.18 -0.65
N LYS A 32 -10.20 -13.20 -1.36
CA LYS A 32 -10.67 -14.39 -2.09
C LYS A 32 -10.17 -14.39 -3.54
N GLY A 33 -10.35 -15.53 -4.21
CA GLY A 33 -9.82 -16.05 -5.47
C GLY A 33 -9.40 -15.09 -6.60
N ASP A 34 -9.92 -13.88 -6.66
CA ASP A 34 -9.56 -12.83 -7.62
C ASP A 34 -8.97 -11.58 -6.93
N ASN A 35 -8.44 -11.76 -5.72
CA ASN A 35 -7.84 -10.70 -4.91
C ASN A 35 -8.83 -9.62 -4.47
N LEU A 36 -10.10 -9.96 -4.27
CA LEU A 36 -11.13 -9.04 -3.79
C LEU A 36 -11.19 -8.98 -2.26
N ALA A 37 -11.43 -7.78 -1.75
CA ALA A 37 -11.88 -7.60 -0.37
C ALA A 37 -13.20 -8.38 -0.13
N ASN A 38 -13.44 -8.80 1.10
CA ASN A 38 -14.60 -9.62 1.45
C ASN A 38 -15.08 -9.36 2.88
N GLN A 39 -16.13 -10.07 3.30
CA GLN A 39 -16.73 -9.93 4.64
C GLN A 39 -15.73 -10.11 5.78
N GLY A 40 -14.64 -10.88 5.58
CA GLY A 40 -13.59 -11.04 6.58
C GLY A 40 -12.89 -9.73 6.92
N HIS A 41 -12.61 -8.89 5.91
CA HIS A 41 -12.03 -7.56 6.11
C HIS A 41 -13.01 -6.66 6.89
N ILE A 42 -14.30 -6.65 6.50
CA ILE A 42 -15.33 -5.85 7.16
C ILE A 42 -15.41 -6.21 8.64
N ASN A 43 -15.56 -7.49 8.95
CA ASN A 43 -15.69 -7.98 10.33
C ASN A 43 -14.45 -7.65 11.18
N LEU A 44 -13.27 -7.81 10.62
CA LEU A 44 -11.99 -7.57 11.30
C LEU A 44 -11.82 -6.09 11.67
N TYR A 45 -12.12 -5.20 10.73
CA TYR A 45 -11.98 -3.76 10.94
C TYR A 45 -13.12 -3.18 11.79
N ASP A 46 -14.31 -3.77 11.74
CA ASP A 46 -15.41 -3.47 12.66
C ASP A 46 -14.98 -3.72 14.12
N MET A 47 -14.42 -4.89 14.38
CA MET A 47 -13.91 -5.27 15.71
C MET A 47 -12.78 -4.36 16.20
N TRP A 48 -11.85 -3.99 15.31
CA TRP A 48 -10.75 -3.10 15.69
C TRP A 48 -11.22 -1.67 15.93
N ALA A 49 -12.18 -1.17 15.17
CA ALA A 49 -12.73 0.17 15.37
C ALA A 49 -13.47 0.31 16.72
N ASP A 50 -14.03 -0.80 17.25
CA ASP A 50 -14.61 -0.85 18.59
C ASP A 50 -13.55 -0.81 19.71
N GLY A 51 -12.30 -1.07 19.42
CA GLY A 51 -11.18 -1.08 20.37
C GLY A 51 -10.62 0.28 20.78
N ASP A 52 -11.34 1.36 20.53
CA ASP A 52 -10.92 2.76 20.84
C ASP A 52 -9.56 3.15 20.26
N ILE A 53 -9.34 2.84 18.99
CA ILE A 53 -8.12 3.16 18.25
C ILE A 53 -8.32 4.47 17.47
N GLY A 54 -7.33 5.40 17.53
CA GLY A 54 -7.39 6.68 16.82
C GLY A 54 -7.26 6.53 15.31
N ILE A 55 -6.37 5.63 14.87
CA ILE A 55 -6.12 5.35 13.44
C ILE A 55 -5.84 3.86 13.21
N LEU A 56 -6.46 3.30 12.19
CA LEU A 56 -6.21 1.96 11.66
C LEU A 56 -5.50 2.07 10.31
N LEU A 57 -4.41 1.34 10.13
CA LEU A 57 -3.83 1.11 8.80
C LEU A 57 -4.24 -0.28 8.30
N THR A 58 -4.64 -0.37 7.03
CA THR A 58 -4.88 -1.69 6.42
C THR A 58 -3.55 -2.43 6.23
N GLY A 59 -3.63 -3.72 5.95
CA GLY A 59 -2.52 -4.42 5.33
C GLY A 59 -2.29 -3.97 3.89
N ASN A 60 -1.28 -4.56 3.25
CA ASN A 60 -0.88 -4.20 1.89
C ASN A 60 -2.00 -4.43 0.87
N VAL A 61 -2.63 -3.36 0.41
CA VAL A 61 -3.48 -3.38 -0.78
C VAL A 61 -2.58 -3.18 -1.99
N GLN A 62 -2.53 -4.15 -2.88
CA GLN A 62 -1.62 -4.14 -4.03
C GLN A 62 -2.22 -3.36 -5.21
N VAL A 63 -1.39 -2.55 -5.85
CA VAL A 63 -1.80 -1.74 -7.02
C VAL A 63 -1.64 -2.49 -8.35
N ASP A 64 -0.89 -3.61 -8.36
CA ASP A 64 -0.64 -4.44 -9.54
C ASP A 64 -0.71 -5.93 -9.21
N ARG A 65 -1.66 -6.65 -9.84
CA ARG A 65 -1.85 -8.10 -9.63
C ARG A 65 -0.70 -8.98 -10.11
N ARG A 66 0.19 -8.42 -10.93
CA ARG A 66 1.40 -9.14 -11.41
C ARG A 66 2.49 -9.19 -10.35
N ASN A 67 2.44 -8.32 -9.34
CA ASN A 67 3.50 -8.14 -8.35
C ASN A 67 2.93 -8.07 -6.93
N LEU A 68 2.42 -9.21 -6.45
CA LEU A 68 1.83 -9.34 -5.11
C LEU A 68 2.88 -9.76 -4.09
N GLU A 69 2.71 -9.34 -2.84
CA GLU A 69 3.44 -9.85 -1.67
C GLU A 69 3.06 -11.31 -1.36
N GLY A 70 1.83 -11.69 -1.69
CA GLY A 70 1.30 -13.03 -1.49
C GLY A 70 -0.04 -13.24 -2.20
N PRO A 71 -0.49 -14.49 -2.36
CA PRO A 71 -1.63 -14.83 -3.22
C PRO A 71 -2.97 -14.28 -2.74
N ALA A 72 -3.11 -13.98 -1.47
CA ALA A 72 -4.35 -13.50 -0.84
C ALA A 72 -4.29 -12.01 -0.43
N ASN A 73 -3.48 -11.20 -1.08
CA ASN A 73 -3.56 -9.75 -0.99
C ASN A 73 -4.84 -9.23 -1.65
N VAL A 74 -5.38 -8.14 -1.13
CA VAL A 74 -6.37 -7.34 -1.87
C VAL A 74 -5.64 -6.62 -3.00
N VAL A 75 -6.26 -6.60 -4.19
CA VAL A 75 -5.78 -5.83 -5.34
C VAL A 75 -6.87 -4.84 -5.74
N ILE A 76 -6.48 -3.59 -6.00
CA ILE A 76 -7.36 -2.60 -6.61
C ILE A 76 -6.73 -2.17 -7.94
N ASP A 77 -7.28 -2.66 -9.04
CA ASP A 77 -6.86 -2.30 -10.39
C ASP A 77 -8.06 -2.00 -11.30
N LYS A 78 -7.78 -1.49 -12.51
CA LYS A 78 -8.80 -1.12 -13.49
C LYS A 78 -9.70 -2.30 -13.92
N ASN A 79 -9.26 -3.55 -13.71
CA ASN A 79 -9.98 -4.75 -14.14
C ASN A 79 -10.96 -5.27 -13.08
N ASN A 80 -10.67 -5.07 -11.78
CA ASN A 80 -11.47 -5.70 -10.72
C ASN A 80 -12.18 -4.70 -9.78
N TYR A 81 -11.81 -3.40 -9.76
CA TYR A 81 -12.31 -2.46 -8.77
C TYR A 81 -13.84 -2.38 -8.71
N LYS A 82 -14.52 -2.46 -9.86
CA LYS A 82 -15.99 -2.37 -9.93
C LYS A 82 -16.67 -3.52 -9.17
N ASN A 83 -16.04 -4.68 -9.12
CA ASN A 83 -16.57 -5.88 -8.47
C ASN A 83 -16.49 -5.81 -6.94
N GLN A 84 -15.75 -4.84 -6.39
CA GLN A 84 -15.55 -4.72 -4.95
C GLN A 84 -15.90 -3.33 -4.37
N LEU A 85 -16.42 -2.39 -5.17
CA LEU A 85 -16.77 -1.05 -4.69
C LEU A 85 -17.74 -1.09 -3.49
N GLY A 86 -18.74 -1.97 -3.51
CA GLY A 86 -19.67 -2.17 -2.39
C GLY A 86 -18.94 -2.65 -1.14
N THR A 87 -18.13 -3.70 -1.27
CA THR A 87 -17.34 -4.27 -0.17
C THR A 87 -16.33 -3.27 0.40
N LEU A 88 -15.67 -2.48 -0.46
CA LEU A 88 -14.73 -1.44 -0.01
C LEU A 88 -15.46 -0.34 0.79
N LYS A 89 -16.67 0.07 0.39
CA LYS A 89 -17.50 1.01 1.14
C LYS A 89 -17.94 0.45 2.48
N GLU A 90 -18.33 -0.80 2.54
CA GLU A 90 -18.68 -1.47 3.79
C GLU A 90 -17.46 -1.64 4.70
N TRP A 91 -16.30 -1.98 4.14
CA TRP A 91 -15.04 -2.07 4.88
C TRP A 91 -14.63 -0.72 5.48
N SER A 92 -14.68 0.35 4.67
CA SER A 92 -14.37 1.68 5.17
C SER A 92 -15.35 2.16 6.23
N ALA A 93 -16.65 1.93 6.04
CA ALA A 93 -17.68 2.26 7.03
C ALA A 93 -17.48 1.51 8.34
N ALA A 94 -17.12 0.23 8.30
CA ALA A 94 -16.82 -0.58 9.49
C ALA A 94 -15.58 -0.03 10.23
N GLY A 95 -14.49 0.24 9.52
CA GLY A 95 -13.23 0.69 10.13
C GLY A 95 -13.21 2.16 10.57
N THR A 96 -14.20 2.97 10.16
CA THR A 96 -14.31 4.38 10.57
C THR A 96 -15.32 4.63 11.68
N LYS A 97 -15.92 3.58 12.25
CA LYS A 97 -16.80 3.69 13.42
C LYS A 97 -16.10 4.41 14.58
N ASN A 98 -16.89 4.99 15.45
CA ASN A 98 -16.42 5.63 16.68
C ASN A 98 -15.38 6.74 16.44
N ASN A 99 -15.46 7.47 15.33
CA ASN A 99 -14.50 8.50 14.90
C ASN A 99 -13.06 7.97 14.75
N THR A 100 -12.89 6.70 14.42
CA THR A 100 -11.60 6.10 14.05
C THR A 100 -11.24 6.51 12.63
N GLN A 101 -9.98 6.83 12.39
CA GLN A 101 -9.47 7.03 11.02
C GLN A 101 -9.07 5.70 10.43
N LEU A 102 -9.42 5.45 9.17
CA LEU A 102 -9.00 4.25 8.44
C LEU A 102 -8.23 4.65 7.18
N TRP A 103 -6.93 4.35 7.17
CA TRP A 103 -6.08 4.60 6.02
C TRP A 103 -5.75 3.31 5.29
N MET A 104 -5.87 3.32 3.97
CA MET A 104 -5.46 2.20 3.14
C MET A 104 -3.96 2.25 2.89
N GLN A 105 -3.20 1.21 3.32
CA GLN A 105 -1.82 1.08 2.91
C GLN A 105 -1.78 0.50 1.49
N ILE A 106 -1.31 1.29 0.53
CA ILE A 106 -1.16 0.91 -0.87
C ILE A 106 0.29 0.55 -1.18
N SER A 107 0.49 -0.54 -1.93
CA SER A 107 1.79 -1.17 -2.07
C SER A 107 1.97 -1.83 -3.45
N HIS A 108 3.22 -2.02 -3.82
CA HIS A 108 3.65 -2.85 -4.93
C HIS A 108 4.86 -3.68 -4.48
N ALA A 109 4.78 -5.00 -4.60
CA ALA A 109 5.75 -5.89 -3.97
C ALA A 109 7.17 -5.84 -4.59
N GLY A 110 7.32 -5.30 -5.81
CA GLY A 110 8.62 -5.22 -6.46
C GLY A 110 9.27 -6.60 -6.58
N ARG A 111 10.58 -6.67 -6.37
CA ARG A 111 11.37 -7.91 -6.40
C ARG A 111 11.02 -8.90 -5.27
N GLN A 112 10.23 -8.48 -4.28
CA GLN A 112 9.73 -9.38 -3.24
C GLN A 112 8.49 -10.17 -3.66
N THR A 113 8.10 -10.08 -4.91
CA THR A 113 7.05 -10.94 -5.45
C THR A 113 7.51 -12.40 -5.45
N PRO A 114 6.77 -13.33 -4.81
CA PRO A 114 7.08 -14.73 -4.85
C PRO A 114 7.15 -15.28 -6.28
N GLY A 115 8.10 -16.16 -6.54
CA GLY A 115 8.33 -16.71 -7.88
C GLY A 115 7.16 -17.52 -8.45
N GLU A 116 6.31 -18.07 -7.58
CA GLU A 116 5.06 -18.75 -7.97
C GLU A 116 3.97 -17.77 -8.43
N ILE A 117 4.05 -16.49 -8.06
CA ILE A 117 3.14 -15.44 -8.53
C ILE A 117 3.69 -14.83 -9.82
N ASN A 118 4.98 -14.45 -9.79
CA ASN A 118 5.65 -13.91 -10.95
C ASN A 118 7.14 -14.29 -10.93
N SER A 119 7.58 -15.05 -11.91
CA SER A 119 8.99 -15.44 -12.05
C SER A 119 9.90 -14.29 -12.49
N SER A 120 9.33 -13.20 -13.00
CA SER A 120 10.03 -12.04 -13.55
C SER A 120 9.39 -10.73 -13.05
N PRO A 121 9.43 -10.45 -11.73
CA PRO A 121 8.79 -9.27 -11.15
C PRO A 121 9.49 -7.98 -11.58
N MET A 122 8.74 -6.89 -11.57
CA MET A 122 9.27 -5.55 -11.83
C MET A 122 10.10 -5.04 -10.65
N ALA A 123 11.24 -4.38 -10.95
CA ALA A 123 12.09 -3.71 -9.95
C ALA A 123 12.89 -2.58 -10.63
N PRO A 124 13.53 -1.67 -9.86
CA PRO A 124 14.39 -0.65 -10.48
C PRO A 124 15.57 -1.25 -11.26
N SER A 125 16.08 -2.41 -10.80
CA SER A 125 17.25 -3.09 -11.39
C SER A 125 17.11 -4.61 -11.28
N ASN A 126 17.93 -5.37 -12.02
CA ASN A 126 17.90 -6.83 -12.02
C ASN A 126 18.60 -7.49 -10.82
N ILE A 127 18.54 -6.86 -9.67
CA ILE A 127 19.16 -7.35 -8.43
C ILE A 127 18.19 -8.27 -7.69
N ARG A 128 18.40 -9.58 -7.85
CA ARG A 128 17.55 -10.59 -7.22
C ARG A 128 17.66 -10.58 -5.69
N LEU A 129 16.54 -10.78 -5.01
CA LEU A 129 16.51 -10.99 -3.58
C LEU A 129 16.80 -12.47 -3.25
N ASN A 130 17.82 -12.71 -2.44
CA ASN A 130 18.21 -14.04 -2.00
C ASN A 130 18.04 -14.16 -0.48
N ILE A 131 16.92 -14.77 -0.06
CA ILE A 131 16.67 -15.09 1.34
C ILE A 131 16.58 -16.62 1.46
N PRO A 132 17.37 -17.26 2.38
CA PRO A 132 17.30 -18.69 2.58
C PRO A 132 15.87 -19.18 2.83
N GLY A 133 15.46 -20.23 2.12
CA GLY A 133 14.12 -20.82 2.25
C GLY A 133 12.98 -20.03 1.58
N LYS A 134 13.29 -18.95 0.84
CA LYS A 134 12.33 -18.18 0.05
C LYS A 134 12.67 -18.28 -1.44
N ASN A 135 11.62 -18.36 -2.27
CA ASN A 135 11.77 -18.36 -3.73
C ASN A 135 11.14 -17.09 -4.30
N TYR A 136 11.99 -16.12 -4.62
CA TYR A 136 11.59 -14.88 -5.32
C TYR A 136 11.92 -14.99 -6.81
N GLY A 137 11.15 -14.30 -7.63
CA GLY A 137 11.42 -14.19 -9.07
C GLY A 137 12.75 -13.51 -9.36
N THR A 138 13.22 -13.61 -10.59
CA THR A 138 14.38 -12.83 -11.07
C THR A 138 13.86 -11.51 -11.61
N PRO A 139 14.19 -10.36 -10.98
CA PRO A 139 13.56 -9.11 -11.33
C PRO A 139 14.01 -8.62 -12.72
N VAL A 140 13.07 -7.97 -13.40
CA VAL A 140 13.28 -7.28 -14.67
C VAL A 140 13.31 -5.78 -14.40
N PRO A 141 14.37 -5.07 -14.84
CA PRO A 141 14.45 -3.62 -14.72
C PRO A 141 13.28 -2.95 -15.43
N MET A 142 12.59 -2.05 -14.73
CA MET A 142 11.50 -1.28 -15.27
C MET A 142 11.97 -0.30 -16.33
N THR A 143 11.24 -0.20 -17.42
CA THR A 143 11.35 0.91 -18.37
C THR A 143 10.73 2.18 -17.76
N GLU A 144 10.93 3.33 -18.38
CA GLU A 144 10.24 4.56 -17.96
C GLU A 144 8.73 4.43 -18.12
N GLU A 145 8.24 3.76 -19.15
CA GLU A 145 6.81 3.48 -19.35
C GLU A 145 6.24 2.62 -18.23
N ASP A 146 6.96 1.59 -17.77
CA ASP A 146 6.57 0.78 -16.62
C ASP A 146 6.48 1.60 -15.32
N ILE A 147 7.41 2.54 -15.12
CA ILE A 147 7.43 3.42 -13.94
C ILE A 147 6.20 4.35 -13.97
N LEU A 148 5.91 4.98 -15.10
CA LEU A 148 4.75 5.84 -15.27
C LEU A 148 3.42 5.06 -15.10
N ASP A 149 3.34 3.84 -15.64
CA ASP A 149 2.17 2.95 -15.45
C ASP A 149 1.97 2.62 -13.96
N VAL A 150 3.04 2.38 -13.22
CA VAL A 150 2.96 2.11 -11.77
C VAL A 150 2.51 3.35 -10.99
N ILE A 151 2.99 4.55 -11.33
CA ILE A 151 2.50 5.81 -10.75
C ILE A 151 1.00 5.93 -10.95
N GLU A 152 0.51 5.75 -12.18
CA GLU A 152 -0.93 5.79 -12.47
C GLU A 152 -1.73 4.77 -11.66
N LYS A 153 -1.17 3.59 -11.39
CA LYS A 153 -1.83 2.56 -10.55
C LYS A 153 -1.92 2.98 -9.10
N PHE A 154 -0.88 3.59 -8.53
CA PHE A 154 -0.94 4.15 -7.19
C PHE A 154 -2.01 5.24 -7.09
N VAL A 155 -2.01 6.20 -8.01
CA VAL A 155 -3.01 7.28 -8.10
C VAL A 155 -4.42 6.70 -8.24
N PHE A 156 -4.61 5.72 -9.13
CA PHE A 156 -5.90 5.07 -9.31
C PHE A 156 -6.40 4.42 -8.02
N THR A 157 -5.54 3.67 -7.34
CA THR A 157 -5.90 2.98 -6.08
C THR A 157 -6.23 3.99 -4.98
N ALA A 158 -5.47 5.08 -4.86
CA ALA A 158 -5.75 6.17 -3.92
C ALA A 158 -7.10 6.83 -4.18
N LYS A 159 -7.45 7.10 -5.45
CA LYS A 159 -8.78 7.61 -5.84
C LYS A 159 -9.90 6.66 -5.43
N ILE A 160 -9.75 5.36 -5.68
CA ILE A 160 -10.76 4.36 -5.26
C ILE A 160 -10.87 4.29 -3.73
N ALA A 161 -9.77 4.36 -2.99
CA ALA A 161 -9.81 4.43 -1.53
C ALA A 161 -10.65 5.63 -1.06
N ARG A 162 -10.39 6.83 -1.60
CA ARG A 162 -11.15 8.05 -1.30
C ARG A 162 -12.64 7.90 -1.67
N GLU A 163 -12.96 7.43 -2.87
CA GLU A 163 -14.34 7.27 -3.37
C GLU A 163 -15.14 6.24 -2.56
N THR A 164 -14.46 5.30 -1.91
CA THR A 164 -15.07 4.27 -1.09
C THR A 164 -15.07 4.59 0.40
N GLY A 165 -14.58 5.77 0.82
CA GLY A 165 -14.74 6.29 2.18
C GLY A 165 -13.57 5.99 3.13
N PHE A 166 -12.44 5.51 2.63
CA PHE A 166 -11.20 5.51 3.43
C PHE A 166 -10.78 6.96 3.70
N THR A 167 -10.34 7.24 4.93
CA THR A 167 -10.06 8.61 5.37
C THR A 167 -8.63 9.07 5.06
N GLY A 168 -7.83 8.20 4.45
CA GLY A 168 -6.48 8.49 3.99
C GLY A 168 -5.85 7.28 3.32
N VAL A 169 -4.67 7.50 2.76
CA VAL A 169 -3.82 6.44 2.20
C VAL A 169 -2.41 6.53 2.79
N GLN A 170 -1.72 5.41 2.84
CA GLN A 170 -0.30 5.35 3.15
C GLN A 170 0.43 4.65 2.00
N PHE A 171 1.36 5.35 1.37
CA PHE A 171 2.26 4.76 0.39
C PHE A 171 3.31 3.90 1.10
N HIS A 172 3.34 2.62 0.78
CA HIS A 172 4.30 1.70 1.40
C HIS A 172 5.68 1.85 0.76
N SER A 173 6.51 2.73 1.32
CA SER A 173 7.88 3.00 0.86
C SER A 173 8.98 2.43 1.78
N ALA A 174 8.69 1.30 2.43
CA ALA A 174 9.59 0.62 3.36
C ALA A 174 9.76 -0.87 3.03
N HIS A 175 10.52 -1.59 3.86
CA HIS A 175 10.68 -3.04 3.91
C HIS A 175 11.20 -3.71 2.61
N GLY A 176 11.82 -2.95 1.71
CA GLY A 176 12.32 -3.50 0.44
C GLY A 176 11.24 -3.81 -0.59
N TYR A 177 10.06 -3.16 -0.50
CA TYR A 177 9.07 -3.13 -1.55
C TYR A 177 9.40 -2.05 -2.59
N LEU A 178 8.68 -1.98 -3.70
CA LEU A 178 9.08 -1.24 -4.89
C LEU A 178 9.52 0.20 -4.61
N LEU A 179 8.75 0.99 -3.86
CA LEU A 179 9.12 2.38 -3.59
C LEU A 179 10.41 2.49 -2.79
N SER A 180 10.63 1.60 -1.80
CA SER A 180 11.90 1.56 -1.06
C SER A 180 13.05 0.96 -1.87
N GLU A 181 12.76 0.11 -2.87
CA GLU A 181 13.78 -0.37 -3.80
C GLU A 181 14.36 0.77 -4.64
N PHE A 182 13.49 1.69 -5.11
CA PHE A 182 13.94 2.88 -5.82
C PHE A 182 14.80 3.79 -4.95
N LEU A 183 14.46 3.96 -3.68
CA LEU A 183 15.21 4.80 -2.73
C LEU A 183 16.59 4.22 -2.38
N SER A 184 16.76 2.90 -2.40
CA SER A 184 17.99 2.22 -1.97
C SER A 184 19.09 2.28 -3.03
N PRO A 185 20.28 2.84 -2.75
CA PRO A 185 21.41 2.83 -3.70
C PRO A 185 21.97 1.42 -3.94
N ASP A 186 21.73 0.48 -3.02
CA ASP A 186 22.21 -0.92 -3.16
C ASP A 186 21.32 -1.75 -4.09
N ILE A 187 20.10 -1.28 -4.36
CA ILE A 187 19.11 -2.00 -5.17
C ILE A 187 18.84 -1.27 -6.48
N ASN A 188 18.85 0.05 -6.46
CA ASN A 188 18.65 0.90 -7.62
C ASN A 188 20.00 1.34 -8.19
N ASN A 189 20.50 0.61 -9.19
CA ASN A 189 21.74 0.94 -9.91
C ASN A 189 21.47 1.62 -11.26
N ARG A 190 20.32 2.26 -11.41
CA ARG A 190 19.95 3.02 -12.61
C ARG A 190 20.83 4.27 -12.75
N ASN A 191 20.99 4.71 -13.99
CA ASN A 191 21.73 5.93 -14.37
C ASN A 191 20.89 6.93 -15.17
N ASP A 192 19.56 6.76 -15.10
CA ASP A 192 18.57 7.67 -15.69
C ASP A 192 17.93 8.57 -14.61
N ALA A 193 16.86 9.29 -14.96
CA ALA A 193 16.14 10.21 -14.08
C ALA A 193 15.53 9.55 -12.82
N TRP A 194 15.54 8.22 -12.74
CA TRP A 194 14.95 7.43 -11.64
C TRP A 194 16.03 6.76 -10.77
N GLY A 195 17.31 7.08 -10.99
CA GLY A 195 18.44 6.49 -10.27
C GLY A 195 19.55 7.51 -10.00
N GLY A 196 20.69 7.07 -9.46
CA GLY A 196 21.83 7.94 -9.15
C GLY A 196 21.72 8.62 -7.80
N ASP A 197 21.53 9.95 -7.75
CA ASP A 197 21.39 10.71 -6.51
C ASP A 197 20.07 10.43 -5.77
N ILE A 198 19.94 10.95 -4.54
CA ILE A 198 18.75 10.67 -3.72
C ILE A 198 17.51 11.35 -4.28
N GLU A 199 17.64 12.53 -4.87
CA GLU A 199 16.57 13.29 -5.49
C GLU A 199 15.97 12.48 -6.64
N SER A 200 16.79 11.96 -7.53
CA SER A 200 16.38 11.11 -8.67
C SER A 200 15.76 9.78 -8.18
N ARG A 201 16.35 9.12 -7.17
CA ARG A 201 15.79 7.90 -6.59
C ARG A 201 14.46 8.11 -5.88
N ALA A 202 14.20 9.32 -5.38
CA ALA A 202 12.94 9.67 -4.71
C ALA A 202 11.83 10.09 -5.68
N CYS A 203 12.11 10.31 -6.97
CA CYS A 203 11.14 10.78 -7.96
C CYS A 203 9.88 9.91 -8.01
N LEU A 204 10.01 8.58 -8.00
CA LEU A 204 8.86 7.68 -8.01
C LEU A 204 7.92 7.93 -6.81
N LEU A 205 8.48 8.11 -5.60
CA LEU A 205 7.71 8.36 -4.41
C LEU A 205 7.00 9.71 -4.48
N TYR A 206 7.73 10.79 -4.75
CA TYR A 206 7.16 12.14 -4.81
C TYR A 206 6.13 12.30 -5.93
N THR A 207 6.35 11.71 -7.09
CA THR A 207 5.39 11.80 -8.21
C THR A 207 4.12 11.01 -7.90
N SER A 208 4.22 9.88 -7.22
CA SER A 208 3.06 9.10 -6.80
C SER A 208 2.24 9.84 -5.71
N ASP A 209 2.91 10.53 -4.78
CA ASP A 209 2.30 11.28 -3.69
C ASP A 209 1.67 12.58 -4.19
N ALA A 210 2.40 13.38 -4.99
CA ALA A 210 1.92 14.66 -5.53
C ALA A 210 0.69 14.53 -6.44
N ALA A 211 0.47 13.37 -7.06
CA ALA A 211 -0.71 13.12 -7.88
C ALA A 211 -1.99 12.90 -7.05
N ASP A 212 -1.89 12.82 -5.71
CA ASP A 212 -3.02 12.67 -4.77
C ASP A 212 -3.50 14.03 -4.19
N ASP A 213 -2.84 15.13 -4.49
CA ASP A 213 -3.17 16.51 -4.08
C ASP A 213 -4.36 17.11 -4.87
N TRP A 214 -5.51 16.41 -4.95
CA TRP A 214 -6.73 16.87 -5.61
C TRP A 214 -7.91 16.99 -4.65
#